data_6bfccd44adb1eb16c73636436a511c1f
#
_entry.id   6bfccd44adb1eb16c73636436a511c1f
#
_cell.length_a   1.000
_cell.length_b   1.000
_cell.length_c   1.000
_cell.angle_alpha   90.00
_cell.angle_beta   90.00
_cell.angle_gamma   90.00
#
_symmetry.space_group_name_H-M   'P 1'
#
loop_
_entity.id
_entity.type
_entity.pdbx_description
1 polymer ?
#
loop_
_entity_poly.entity_id
_entity_poly.type
_entity_poly.pdbx_seq_one_letter_code
_entity_poly.pdbx_strand_id
1 'polypeptide(L)'
;MPATSRLPFHLGASLLAPILVLIALVLMSMGARAQTTLPTALDDYLRAQTVGLPGTVSVHIGQLDRHARLAACNAFEPFIPPGSRLWGSTTVGVRCLGPSRWTVYVPVQIRIAGSYLVAARQIAPGQQVGAADLLSQSGDLGVLPASVLTDPAQAIGKTARSGVAAGQPLRSELLSAAWAVQQGQSVRLLSTGAGFSVTNEGKALNNAAEGQVAQVRTASGQVVSGIARPGGIVEVSY
;
A
#
# COMPACT_ATOMS: atom_id res chain seq x y z
N MET A 1 3.29 86.62 -55.56
CA MET A 1 4.30 85.57 -55.38
C MET A 1 3.85 84.75 -54.19
N PRO A 2 3.31 83.56 -54.35
CA PRO A 2 2.80 82.78 -53.24
C PRO A 2 3.87 81.81 -52.73
N ALA A 3 4.01 81.74 -51.40
CA ALA A 3 4.84 80.81 -50.68
C ALA A 3 4.15 79.44 -50.52
N THR A 4 4.74 78.38 -51.01
CA THR A 4 4.28 77.01 -50.83
C THR A 4 4.82 76.46 -49.50
N SER A 5 3.93 76.26 -48.55
CA SER A 5 4.23 75.48 -47.32
C SER A 5 4.13 73.99 -47.60
N ARG A 6 5.24 73.23 -47.41
CA ARG A 6 5.24 71.77 -47.41
C ARG A 6 5.01 71.27 -45.99
N LEU A 7 3.95 70.53 -45.76
CA LEU A 7 3.73 69.72 -44.54
C LEU A 7 4.63 68.46 -44.61
N PRO A 8 5.31 68.09 -43.55
CA PRO A 8 5.97 66.77 -43.46
C PRO A 8 4.97 65.70 -43.02
N PHE A 9 4.81 64.74 -43.84
CA PHE A 9 4.04 63.50 -43.58
C PHE A 9 4.91 62.55 -42.72
N HIS A 10 4.79 62.66 -41.39
CA HIS A 10 5.38 61.71 -40.44
C HIS A 10 4.29 60.95 -39.66
N LEU A 11 3.48 60.17 -40.33
CA LEU A 11 2.59 59.16 -39.66
C LEU A 11 2.83 57.84 -40.28
N GLY A 12 3.54 56.94 -39.58
CA GLY A 12 3.67 55.53 -39.99
C GLY A 12 4.63 54.69 -39.17
N ALA A 13 5.55 55.26 -38.40
CA ALA A 13 6.60 54.50 -37.75
C ALA A 13 6.35 54.13 -36.26
N SER A 14 5.34 54.70 -35.62
CA SER A 14 5.16 54.60 -34.16
C SER A 14 4.38 53.37 -33.66
N LEU A 15 3.63 52.69 -34.53
CA LEU A 15 2.79 51.56 -34.10
C LEU A 15 3.42 50.17 -34.31
N LEU A 16 4.48 50.07 -35.14
CA LEU A 16 5.16 48.82 -35.41
C LEU A 16 6.14 48.41 -34.28
N ALA A 17 6.71 49.39 -33.60
CA ALA A 17 7.64 49.14 -32.50
C ALA A 17 7.02 48.38 -31.30
N PRO A 18 5.84 48.73 -30.76
CA PRO A 18 5.24 48.02 -29.65
C PRO A 18 4.77 46.60 -30.03
N ILE A 19 4.35 46.41 -31.29
CA ILE A 19 3.93 45.08 -31.76
C ILE A 19 5.13 44.12 -31.85
N LEU A 20 6.27 44.55 -32.34
CA LEU A 20 7.51 43.78 -32.40
C LEU A 20 8.03 43.41 -30.99
N VAL A 21 7.94 44.33 -30.02
CA VAL A 21 8.30 44.07 -28.62
C VAL A 21 7.36 43.02 -28.00
N LEU A 22 6.07 43.11 -28.27
CA LEU A 22 5.08 42.15 -27.77
C LEU A 22 5.29 40.75 -28.36
N ILE A 23 5.60 40.63 -29.63
CA ILE A 23 5.93 39.36 -30.31
C ILE A 23 7.25 38.81 -29.77
N ALA A 24 8.26 39.60 -29.51
CA ALA A 24 9.50 39.17 -28.93
C ALA A 24 9.33 38.66 -27.48
N LEU A 25 8.46 39.31 -26.67
CA LEU A 25 8.10 38.85 -25.31
C LEU A 25 7.33 37.52 -25.33
N VAL A 26 6.43 37.31 -26.28
CA VAL A 26 5.68 36.04 -26.45
C VAL A 26 6.61 34.91 -26.94
N LEU A 27 7.56 35.22 -27.80
CA LEU A 27 8.55 34.23 -28.26
C LEU A 27 9.57 33.83 -27.18
N MET A 28 9.91 34.74 -26.25
CA MET A 28 10.77 34.44 -25.11
C MET A 28 10.08 33.56 -24.05
N SER A 29 8.76 33.53 -23.98
CA SER A 29 8.02 32.68 -23.03
C SER A 29 7.86 31.21 -23.47
N MET A 30 8.25 30.84 -24.70
CA MET A 30 8.10 29.50 -25.25
C MET A 30 9.29 28.55 -25.01
N GLY A 31 10.29 28.91 -24.20
CA GLY A 31 11.59 28.22 -24.21
C GLY A 31 12.00 27.34 -23.02
N ALA A 32 11.26 27.29 -21.93
CA ALA A 32 11.69 26.48 -20.79
C ALA A 32 10.94 25.14 -20.72
N ARG A 33 11.21 24.26 -21.70
CA ARG A 33 10.92 22.83 -21.48
C ARG A 33 11.96 22.33 -20.48
N ALA A 34 11.54 22.06 -19.24
CA ALA A 34 12.35 21.38 -18.26
C ALA A 34 12.75 20.02 -18.87
N GLN A 35 14.04 19.86 -19.18
CA GLN A 35 14.54 18.56 -19.63
C GLN A 35 14.46 17.61 -18.43
N THR A 36 13.57 16.63 -18.52
CA THR A 36 13.47 15.57 -17.51
C THR A 36 14.78 14.82 -17.48
N THR A 37 15.49 14.90 -16.35
CA THR A 37 16.70 14.12 -16.15
C THR A 37 16.36 12.73 -15.59
N LEU A 38 17.24 11.76 -15.76
CA LEU A 38 17.03 10.40 -15.23
C LEU A 38 16.72 10.40 -13.72
N PRO A 39 17.45 11.13 -12.86
CA PRO A 39 17.11 11.19 -11.43
C PRO A 39 15.73 11.77 -11.16
N THR A 40 15.32 12.80 -11.90
CA THR A 40 13.98 13.41 -11.72
C THR A 40 12.88 12.45 -12.14
N ALA A 41 13.01 11.81 -13.31
CA ALA A 41 12.04 10.82 -13.78
C ALA A 41 11.90 9.64 -12.80
N LEU A 42 13.00 9.23 -12.20
CA LEU A 42 13.02 8.14 -11.22
C LEU A 42 12.39 8.57 -9.89
N ASP A 43 12.67 9.77 -9.39
CA ASP A 43 12.07 10.31 -8.16
C ASP A 43 10.55 10.46 -8.31
N ASP A 44 10.09 11.06 -9.41
CA ASP A 44 8.66 11.21 -9.71
C ASP A 44 7.95 9.85 -9.78
N TYR A 45 8.54 8.88 -10.46
CA TYR A 45 8.03 7.52 -10.55
C TYR A 45 7.92 6.86 -9.17
N LEU A 46 8.99 6.92 -8.37
CA LEU A 46 9.02 6.29 -7.04
C LEU A 46 8.03 6.95 -6.09
N ARG A 47 7.90 8.26 -6.12
CA ARG A 47 6.87 8.98 -5.35
C ARG A 47 5.47 8.50 -5.71
N ALA A 48 5.18 8.36 -7.01
CA ALA A 48 3.87 7.86 -7.47
C ALA A 48 3.60 6.42 -7.02
N GLN A 49 4.62 5.55 -7.05
CA GLN A 49 4.49 4.14 -6.65
C GLN A 49 4.39 3.94 -5.12
N THR A 50 4.85 4.90 -4.33
CA THR A 50 4.85 4.81 -2.87
C THR A 50 3.65 5.50 -2.22
N VAL A 51 2.76 6.08 -3.01
CA VAL A 51 1.49 6.62 -2.52
C VAL A 51 0.66 5.51 -1.84
N GLY A 52 0.17 5.79 -0.63
CA GLY A 52 -0.66 4.84 0.13
C GLY A 52 0.12 3.86 1.00
N LEU A 53 1.45 3.89 1.02
CA LEU A 53 2.23 3.14 2.00
C LEU A 53 2.03 3.72 3.41
N PRO A 54 1.99 2.86 4.45
CA PRO A 54 1.74 3.31 5.81
C PRO A 54 2.97 4.03 6.40
N GLY A 55 2.90 5.35 6.56
CA GLY A 55 3.95 6.15 7.18
C GLY A 55 4.60 7.18 6.25
N THR A 56 5.71 7.76 6.70
CA THR A 56 6.47 8.76 5.94
C THR A 56 7.52 8.05 5.09
N VAL A 57 7.39 8.16 3.77
CA VAL A 57 8.31 7.55 2.82
C VAL A 57 9.47 8.50 2.53
N SER A 58 10.69 8.00 2.58
CA SER A 58 11.89 8.65 2.09
C SER A 58 12.61 7.77 1.08
N VAL A 59 12.94 8.36 -0.06
CA VAL A 59 13.61 7.67 -1.17
C VAL A 59 15.03 8.19 -1.28
N HIS A 60 15.99 7.29 -1.32
CA HIS A 60 17.40 7.60 -1.62
C HIS A 60 17.80 6.84 -2.89
N ILE A 61 18.07 7.60 -3.95
CA ILE A 61 18.51 7.04 -5.22
C ILE A 61 20.03 6.90 -5.15
N GLY A 62 20.51 5.68 -5.30
CA GLY A 62 21.92 5.37 -5.32
C GLY A 62 22.60 5.88 -6.59
N GLN A 63 23.93 5.92 -6.56
CA GLN A 63 24.70 6.33 -7.72
C GLN A 63 24.68 5.23 -8.79
N LEU A 64 24.51 5.66 -10.04
CA LEU A 64 24.77 4.79 -11.19
C LEU A 64 26.25 4.41 -11.22
N ASP A 65 26.54 3.23 -11.76
CA ASP A 65 27.91 2.84 -12.04
C ASP A 65 28.62 3.95 -12.84
N ARG A 66 29.72 4.45 -12.30
CA ARG A 66 30.53 5.52 -12.93
C ARG A 66 31.09 5.12 -14.29
N HIS A 67 31.14 3.82 -14.57
CA HIS A 67 31.58 3.28 -15.86
C HIS A 67 30.44 3.13 -16.88
N ALA A 68 29.17 3.28 -16.45
CA ALA A 68 28.02 3.25 -17.35
C ALA A 68 27.98 4.51 -18.21
N ARG A 69 28.53 4.41 -19.43
CA ARG A 69 28.44 5.47 -20.45
C ARG A 69 27.07 5.39 -21.12
N LEU A 70 26.08 6.05 -20.52
CA LEU A 70 24.74 6.10 -21.12
C LEU A 70 24.73 7.12 -22.26
N ALA A 71 24.22 6.70 -23.40
CA ALA A 71 23.96 7.61 -24.50
C ALA A 71 22.85 8.60 -24.14
N ALA A 72 22.79 9.75 -24.84
CA ALA A 72 21.76 10.77 -24.61
C ALA A 72 20.36 10.20 -24.72
N CYS A 73 19.51 10.57 -23.77
CA CYS A 73 18.11 10.14 -23.67
C CYS A 73 17.22 11.32 -23.32
N ASN A 74 16.08 11.41 -23.98
CA ASN A 74 15.08 12.45 -23.77
C ASN A 74 13.73 11.90 -23.30
N ALA A 75 13.57 10.57 -23.20
CA ALA A 75 12.36 9.93 -22.71
C ALA A 75 12.72 8.69 -21.86
N PHE A 76 12.48 8.77 -20.55
CA PHE A 76 12.76 7.72 -19.58
C PHE A 76 11.48 6.98 -19.19
N GLU A 77 11.56 5.67 -19.14
CA GLU A 77 10.52 4.78 -18.63
C GLU A 77 11.07 3.98 -17.43
N PRO A 78 10.86 4.46 -16.19
CA PRO A 78 11.18 3.68 -15.00
C PRO A 78 10.22 2.50 -14.85
N PHE A 79 10.72 1.37 -14.34
CA PHE A 79 9.92 0.19 -14.05
C PHE A 79 10.47 -0.60 -12.88
N ILE A 80 9.61 -1.31 -12.18
CA ILE A 80 9.99 -2.24 -11.12
C ILE A 80 10.24 -3.61 -11.74
N PRO A 81 11.45 -4.19 -11.60
CA PRO A 81 11.71 -5.55 -12.07
C PRO A 81 10.79 -6.57 -11.38
N PRO A 82 10.36 -7.63 -12.08
CA PRO A 82 9.55 -8.68 -11.48
C PRO A 82 10.21 -9.25 -10.21
N GLY A 83 9.42 -9.42 -9.14
CA GLY A 83 9.90 -9.93 -7.86
C GLY A 83 10.58 -8.89 -6.95
N SER A 84 10.79 -7.65 -7.41
CA SER A 84 11.31 -6.56 -6.58
C SER A 84 10.23 -6.00 -5.66
N ARG A 85 10.65 -5.51 -4.49
CA ARG A 85 9.76 -4.86 -3.50
C ARG A 85 9.91 -3.33 -3.60
N LEU A 86 8.84 -2.61 -3.25
CA LEU A 86 8.83 -1.13 -3.19
C LEU A 86 9.24 -0.56 -1.83
N TRP A 87 10.02 -1.31 -1.04
CA TRP A 87 10.56 -0.87 0.24
C TRP A 87 11.86 -1.57 0.58
N GLY A 88 12.64 -0.96 1.47
CA GLY A 88 13.97 -1.41 1.78
C GLY A 88 14.96 -1.12 0.65
N SER A 89 16.00 -1.94 0.55
CA SER A 89 16.96 -1.89 -0.56
C SER A 89 16.38 -2.61 -1.76
N THR A 90 16.23 -1.91 -2.85
CA THR A 90 15.69 -2.45 -4.11
C THR A 90 16.42 -1.89 -5.32
N THR A 91 16.08 -2.39 -6.49
CA THR A 91 16.63 -1.92 -7.76
C THR A 91 15.48 -1.53 -8.68
N VAL A 92 15.58 -0.38 -9.32
CA VAL A 92 14.62 0.09 -10.32
C VAL A 92 15.29 0.09 -11.69
N GLY A 93 14.61 -0.51 -12.66
CA GLY A 93 15.03 -0.44 -14.05
C GLY A 93 14.59 0.88 -14.67
N VAL A 94 15.42 1.46 -15.53
CA VAL A 94 15.05 2.61 -16.35
C VAL A 94 15.38 2.30 -17.79
N ARG A 95 14.38 2.38 -18.67
CA ARG A 95 14.56 2.28 -20.12
C ARG A 95 14.62 3.67 -20.72
N CYS A 96 15.51 3.82 -21.69
CA CYS A 96 15.46 4.96 -22.60
C CYS A 96 14.62 4.59 -23.82
N LEU A 97 13.60 5.38 -24.10
CA LEU A 97 12.71 5.16 -25.25
C LEU A 97 13.17 5.85 -26.54
N GLY A 98 14.22 6.69 -26.48
CA GLY A 98 14.81 7.33 -27.64
C GLY A 98 15.70 8.52 -27.29
N PRO A 99 16.62 8.94 -28.16
CA PRO A 99 16.96 8.38 -29.49
C PRO A 99 17.77 7.08 -29.42
N SER A 100 18.48 6.86 -28.28
CA SER A 100 19.28 5.64 -28.08
C SER A 100 18.54 4.72 -27.10
N ARG A 101 18.34 3.45 -27.49
CA ARG A 101 17.68 2.46 -26.64
C ARG A 101 18.70 1.80 -25.71
N TRP A 102 18.52 1.97 -24.41
CA TRP A 102 19.31 1.29 -23.39
C TRP A 102 18.44 1.04 -22.15
N THR A 103 18.90 0.14 -21.32
CA THR A 103 18.28 -0.13 -20.01
C THR A 103 19.37 -0.10 -18.96
N VAL A 104 19.10 0.57 -17.83
CA VAL A 104 20.02 0.62 -16.69
C VAL A 104 19.24 0.27 -15.42
N TYR A 105 19.93 -0.31 -14.47
CA TYR A 105 19.37 -0.66 -13.16
C TYR A 105 20.00 0.23 -12.09
N VAL A 106 19.14 0.96 -11.37
CA VAL A 106 19.56 1.94 -10.35
C VAL A 106 19.24 1.36 -8.98
N PRO A 107 20.21 1.23 -8.08
CA PRO A 107 19.94 0.86 -6.70
C PRO A 107 19.17 1.99 -5.99
N VAL A 108 18.15 1.64 -5.25
CA VAL A 108 17.29 2.57 -4.52
C VAL A 108 17.08 2.06 -3.10
N GLN A 109 17.17 2.95 -2.13
CA GLN A 109 16.79 2.68 -0.75
C GLN A 109 15.49 3.43 -0.44
N ILE A 110 14.44 2.67 -0.17
CA ILE A 110 13.13 3.22 0.24
C ILE A 110 12.95 2.92 1.72
N ARG A 111 12.87 3.97 2.54
CA ARG A 111 12.58 3.87 3.98
C ARG A 111 11.17 4.34 4.23
N ILE A 112 10.48 3.63 5.11
CA ILE A 112 9.11 3.93 5.50
C ILE A 112 9.10 4.12 7.01
N ALA A 113 9.23 5.35 7.47
CA ALA A 113 9.11 5.67 8.89
C ALA A 113 7.64 5.60 9.30
N GLY A 114 7.29 4.62 10.11
CA GLY A 114 5.92 4.37 10.53
C GLY A 114 5.83 3.61 11.83
N SER A 115 4.60 3.39 12.30
CA SER A 115 4.34 2.60 13.50
C SER A 115 3.89 1.20 13.11
N TYR A 116 4.33 0.21 13.87
CA TYR A 116 3.95 -1.18 13.72
C TYR A 116 3.63 -1.81 15.07
N LEU A 117 2.95 -2.93 15.06
CA LEU A 117 2.53 -3.61 16.28
C LEU A 117 3.57 -4.63 16.72
N VAL A 118 3.88 -4.60 18.01
CA VAL A 118 4.66 -5.64 18.69
C VAL A 118 3.82 -6.23 19.83
N ALA A 119 4.15 -7.46 20.22
CA ALA A 119 3.54 -8.06 21.39
C ALA A 119 4.01 -7.34 22.67
N ALA A 120 3.07 -6.78 23.45
CA ALA A 120 3.36 -6.13 24.72
C ALA A 120 3.87 -7.13 25.79
N ARG A 121 3.43 -8.37 25.67
CA ARG A 121 3.81 -9.52 26.49
C ARG A 121 3.81 -10.78 25.63
N GLN A 122 4.28 -11.87 26.18
CA GLN A 122 4.23 -13.17 25.50
C GLN A 122 2.77 -13.55 25.20
N ILE A 123 2.50 -13.94 23.95
CA ILE A 123 1.21 -14.46 23.48
C ILE A 123 1.41 -15.96 23.22
N ALA A 124 0.59 -16.80 23.89
CA ALA A 124 0.66 -18.24 23.73
C ALA A 124 -0.02 -18.71 22.42
N PRO A 125 0.38 -19.86 21.85
CA PRO A 125 -0.35 -20.49 20.77
C PRO A 125 -1.80 -20.75 21.16
N GLY A 126 -2.77 -20.44 20.30
CA GLY A 126 -4.21 -20.57 20.55
C GLY A 126 -4.81 -19.43 21.38
N GLN A 127 -4.01 -18.51 21.90
CA GLN A 127 -4.51 -17.35 22.62
C GLN A 127 -5.15 -16.35 21.67
N GLN A 128 -6.32 -15.82 22.07
CA GLN A 128 -6.94 -14.70 21.38
C GLN A 128 -6.23 -13.41 21.76
N VAL A 129 -5.88 -12.61 20.75
CA VAL A 129 -5.15 -11.35 20.89
C VAL A 129 -6.12 -10.25 21.34
N GLY A 130 -5.87 -9.65 22.48
CA GLY A 130 -6.59 -8.50 23.01
C GLY A 130 -5.81 -7.20 22.83
N ALA A 131 -6.45 -6.07 23.09
CA ALA A 131 -5.81 -4.76 23.03
C ALA A 131 -4.61 -4.63 23.99
N ALA A 132 -4.69 -5.26 25.18
CA ALA A 132 -3.61 -5.25 26.17
C ALA A 132 -2.38 -6.09 25.77
N ASP A 133 -2.50 -6.93 24.75
CA ASP A 133 -1.39 -7.73 24.23
C ASP A 133 -0.57 -6.97 23.17
N LEU A 134 -1.01 -5.77 22.78
CA LEU A 134 -0.45 -4.99 21.68
C LEU A 134 0.25 -3.73 22.20
N LEU A 135 1.40 -3.44 21.62
CA LEU A 135 2.12 -2.18 21.78
C LEU A 135 2.48 -1.64 20.40
N SER A 136 2.27 -0.34 20.19
CA SER A 136 2.72 0.33 18.98
C SER A 136 4.16 0.78 19.14
N GLN A 137 5.03 0.42 18.19
CA GLN A 137 6.42 0.80 18.14
C GLN A 137 6.71 1.53 16.82
N SER A 138 7.45 2.63 16.86
CA SER A 138 7.87 3.37 15.69
C SER A 138 9.20 2.84 15.16
N GLY A 139 9.34 2.77 13.84
CA GLY A 139 10.57 2.32 13.18
C GLY A 139 10.49 2.38 11.67
N ASP A 140 11.51 1.84 11.01
CA ASP A 140 11.54 1.69 9.56
C ASP A 140 10.82 0.41 9.16
N LEU A 141 9.62 0.55 8.58
CA LEU A 141 8.84 -0.58 8.06
C LEU A 141 9.54 -1.26 6.87
N GLY A 142 10.45 -0.55 6.21
CA GLY A 142 11.21 -1.07 5.06
C GLY A 142 12.15 -2.23 5.41
N VAL A 143 12.57 -2.36 6.66
CA VAL A 143 13.42 -3.45 7.14
C VAL A 143 12.62 -4.61 7.74
N LEU A 144 11.31 -4.44 7.92
CA LEU A 144 10.42 -5.44 8.47
C LEU A 144 9.79 -6.30 7.35
N PRO A 145 9.30 -7.51 7.67
CA PRO A 145 8.50 -8.29 6.73
C PRO A 145 7.26 -7.50 6.26
N ALA A 146 6.88 -7.69 5.01
CA ALA A 146 5.71 -7.03 4.42
C ALA A 146 4.38 -7.34 5.13
N SER A 147 4.36 -8.45 5.87
CA SER A 147 3.21 -8.93 6.63
C SER A 147 3.10 -8.33 8.03
N VAL A 148 4.00 -7.39 8.42
CA VAL A 148 3.91 -6.73 9.71
C VAL A 148 2.61 -5.93 9.83
N LEU A 149 1.97 -6.02 10.98
CA LEU A 149 0.72 -5.33 11.23
C LEU A 149 0.97 -3.91 11.72
N THR A 150 0.26 -2.96 11.17
CA THR A 150 0.35 -1.53 11.51
C THR A 150 -0.91 -1.01 12.19
N ASP A 151 -2.04 -1.74 12.07
CA ASP A 151 -3.33 -1.37 12.63
C ASP A 151 -3.78 -2.41 13.67
N PRO A 152 -4.08 -2.01 14.93
CA PRO A 152 -4.60 -2.91 15.96
C PRO A 152 -5.85 -3.68 15.55
N ALA A 153 -6.73 -3.12 14.71
CA ALA A 153 -7.93 -3.79 14.23
C ALA A 153 -7.60 -5.05 13.42
N GLN A 154 -6.41 -5.13 12.83
CA GLN A 154 -5.95 -6.31 12.09
C GLN A 154 -5.53 -7.47 13.02
N ALA A 155 -5.28 -7.22 14.31
CA ALA A 155 -4.81 -8.21 15.27
C ALA A 155 -5.86 -8.55 16.33
N ILE A 156 -6.58 -7.55 16.84
CA ILE A 156 -7.56 -7.73 17.92
C ILE A 156 -8.62 -8.75 17.52
N GLY A 157 -8.91 -9.67 18.43
CA GLY A 157 -9.88 -10.75 18.23
C GLY A 157 -9.36 -11.94 17.45
N LYS A 158 -8.23 -11.83 16.76
CA LYS A 158 -7.59 -12.97 16.07
C LYS A 158 -6.90 -13.91 17.06
N THR A 159 -6.67 -15.14 16.65
CA THR A 159 -6.02 -16.18 17.45
C THR A 159 -4.58 -16.39 17.00
N ALA A 160 -3.64 -16.43 17.92
CA ALA A 160 -2.24 -16.72 17.64
C ALA A 160 -2.08 -18.18 17.18
N ARG A 161 -1.49 -18.40 16.01
CA ARG A 161 -1.17 -19.75 15.49
C ARG A 161 0.05 -20.35 16.16
N SER A 162 0.99 -19.49 16.55
CA SER A 162 2.24 -19.85 17.22
C SER A 162 2.53 -18.86 18.33
N GLY A 163 3.43 -19.22 19.25
CA GLY A 163 3.86 -18.30 20.30
C GLY A 163 4.53 -17.07 19.73
N VAL A 164 4.22 -15.89 20.28
CA VAL A 164 4.84 -14.61 19.96
C VAL A 164 5.49 -14.07 21.22
N ALA A 165 6.80 -13.82 21.17
CA ALA A 165 7.54 -13.30 22.32
C ALA A 165 7.23 -11.81 22.54
N ALA A 166 7.36 -11.35 23.80
CA ALA A 166 7.27 -9.92 24.10
C ALA A 166 8.28 -9.12 23.25
N GLY A 167 7.84 -7.97 22.69
CA GLY A 167 8.63 -7.12 21.82
C GLY A 167 8.75 -7.62 20.37
N GLN A 168 8.26 -8.81 20.04
CA GLN A 168 8.31 -9.34 18.69
C GLN A 168 7.26 -8.67 17.80
N PRO A 169 7.61 -8.23 16.56
CA PRO A 169 6.65 -7.70 15.60
C PRO A 169 5.54 -8.70 15.27
N LEU A 170 4.30 -8.25 15.37
CA LEU A 170 3.16 -9.03 14.95
C LEU A 170 3.04 -9.02 13.42
N ARG A 171 2.83 -10.21 12.85
CA ARG A 171 2.70 -10.43 11.42
C ARG A 171 1.41 -11.18 11.12
N SER A 172 0.81 -10.93 9.98
CA SER A 172 -0.48 -11.52 9.61
C SER A 172 -0.45 -13.05 9.59
N GLU A 173 0.66 -13.66 9.19
CA GLU A 173 0.80 -15.13 9.17
C GLU A 173 0.88 -15.79 10.55
N LEU A 174 1.20 -15.03 11.60
CA LEU A 174 1.19 -15.52 12.98
C LEU A 174 -0.22 -15.60 13.57
N LEU A 175 -1.20 -15.02 12.89
CA LEU A 175 -2.58 -14.91 13.34
C LEU A 175 -3.52 -15.69 12.42
N SER A 176 -4.58 -16.23 13.01
CA SER A 176 -5.73 -16.82 12.31
C SER A 176 -6.99 -16.00 12.61
N ALA A 177 -8.05 -16.21 11.83
CA ALA A 177 -9.34 -15.63 12.15
C ALA A 177 -9.76 -15.98 13.58
N ALA A 178 -10.49 -15.08 14.22
CA ALA A 178 -11.08 -15.34 15.52
C ALA A 178 -11.94 -16.62 15.47
N TRP A 179 -11.94 -17.37 16.57
CA TRP A 179 -12.88 -18.47 16.71
C TRP A 179 -14.31 -17.92 16.86
N ALA A 180 -15.20 -18.27 15.96
CA ALA A 180 -16.63 -17.98 16.09
C ALA A 180 -17.27 -18.94 17.11
N VAL A 181 -16.68 -20.14 17.22
CA VAL A 181 -17.09 -21.18 18.16
C VAL A 181 -15.83 -21.79 18.78
N GLN A 182 -15.78 -21.93 20.10
CA GLN A 182 -14.67 -22.54 20.83
C GLN A 182 -15.06 -23.91 21.36
N GLN A 183 -14.10 -24.84 21.40
CA GLN A 183 -14.31 -26.14 22.01
C GLN A 183 -14.79 -26.01 23.45
N GLY A 184 -15.84 -26.76 23.81
CA GLY A 184 -16.44 -26.71 25.13
C GLY A 184 -17.44 -25.56 25.35
N GLN A 185 -17.56 -24.63 24.40
CA GLN A 185 -18.53 -23.54 24.45
C GLN A 185 -19.97 -24.06 24.25
N SER A 186 -20.91 -23.52 25.02
CA SER A 186 -22.34 -23.68 24.73
C SER A 186 -22.67 -22.83 23.50
N VAL A 187 -23.23 -23.46 22.48
CA VAL A 187 -23.55 -22.86 21.20
C VAL A 187 -24.99 -23.07 20.85
N ARG A 188 -25.55 -22.20 20.04
CA ARG A 188 -26.89 -22.29 19.51
C ARG A 188 -26.84 -22.92 18.12
N LEU A 189 -27.53 -24.08 17.97
CA LEU A 189 -27.76 -24.72 16.70
C LEU A 189 -28.94 -24.05 16.02
N LEU A 190 -28.75 -23.49 14.84
CA LEU A 190 -29.81 -22.88 14.04
C LEU A 190 -30.01 -23.73 12.77
N SER A 191 -31.18 -24.28 12.62
CA SER A 191 -31.60 -24.97 11.41
C SER A 191 -32.71 -24.19 10.74
N THR A 192 -32.50 -23.82 9.49
CA THR A 192 -33.44 -23.05 8.69
C THR A 192 -33.93 -23.91 7.53
N GLY A 193 -35.25 -24.12 7.44
CA GLY A 193 -35.92 -24.78 6.33
C GLY A 193 -36.92 -23.87 5.64
N ALA A 194 -37.64 -24.40 4.64
CA ALA A 194 -38.67 -23.66 3.92
C ALA A 194 -39.81 -23.27 4.85
N GLY A 195 -39.79 -22.03 5.37
CA GLY A 195 -40.85 -21.45 6.19
C GLY A 195 -40.77 -21.73 7.70
N PHE A 196 -39.70 -22.37 8.19
CA PHE A 196 -39.47 -22.57 9.63
C PHE A 196 -38.01 -22.41 10.01
N SER A 197 -37.80 -22.07 11.28
CA SER A 197 -36.47 -22.04 11.90
C SER A 197 -36.54 -22.77 13.24
N VAL A 198 -35.64 -23.70 13.45
CA VAL A 198 -35.54 -24.45 14.71
C VAL A 198 -34.26 -24.08 15.39
N THR A 199 -34.33 -23.75 16.67
CA THR A 199 -33.17 -23.46 17.49
C THR A 199 -33.04 -24.55 18.56
N ASN A 200 -31.79 -25.07 18.71
CA ASN A 200 -31.45 -26.02 19.74
C ASN A 200 -30.11 -25.59 20.38
N GLU A 201 -29.78 -26.13 21.54
CA GLU A 201 -28.50 -25.85 22.23
C GLU A 201 -27.63 -27.10 22.23
N GLY A 202 -26.33 -26.86 22.23
CA GLY A 202 -25.35 -27.93 22.32
C GLY A 202 -24.00 -27.43 22.77
N LYS A 203 -23.07 -28.36 22.94
CA LYS A 203 -21.70 -28.09 23.34
C LYS A 203 -20.73 -28.34 22.18
N ALA A 204 -19.95 -27.34 21.80
CA ALA A 204 -18.99 -27.48 20.72
C ALA A 204 -17.87 -28.46 21.07
N LEU A 205 -17.52 -29.33 20.13
CA LEU A 205 -16.49 -30.35 20.27
C LEU A 205 -15.14 -29.94 19.69
N ASN A 206 -15.12 -28.90 18.83
CA ASN A 206 -13.90 -28.34 18.22
C ASN A 206 -13.98 -26.81 18.15
N ASN A 207 -12.81 -26.19 17.93
CA ASN A 207 -12.75 -24.78 17.57
C ASN A 207 -13.11 -24.62 16.09
N ALA A 208 -13.88 -23.59 15.77
CA ALA A 208 -14.22 -23.23 14.38
C ALA A 208 -14.23 -21.70 14.21
N ALA A 209 -13.54 -21.20 13.20
CA ALA A 209 -13.68 -19.82 12.76
C ALA A 209 -14.97 -19.63 11.97
N GLU A 210 -15.38 -18.39 11.75
CA GLU A 210 -16.55 -18.10 10.92
C GLU A 210 -16.44 -18.78 9.55
N GLY A 211 -17.51 -19.44 9.12
CA GLY A 211 -17.56 -20.18 7.88
C GLY A 211 -16.96 -21.59 7.93
N GLN A 212 -16.31 -21.99 9.02
CA GLN A 212 -15.76 -23.33 9.19
C GLN A 212 -16.78 -24.29 9.83
N VAL A 213 -16.53 -25.59 9.64
CA VAL A 213 -17.36 -26.63 10.22
C VAL A 213 -17.10 -26.75 11.71
N ALA A 214 -18.15 -26.56 12.52
CA ALA A 214 -18.19 -26.84 13.93
C ALA A 214 -18.97 -28.17 14.17
N GLN A 215 -18.42 -29.01 15.05
CA GLN A 215 -19.12 -30.20 15.57
C GLN A 215 -19.70 -29.86 16.93
N VAL A 216 -20.95 -30.18 17.13
CA VAL A 216 -21.70 -29.83 18.34
C VAL A 216 -22.41 -31.08 18.88
N ARG A 217 -22.26 -31.34 20.17
CA ARG A 217 -22.99 -32.37 20.87
C ARG A 217 -24.25 -31.76 21.49
N THR A 218 -25.42 -32.22 21.06
CA THR A 218 -26.69 -31.82 21.61
C THR A 218 -26.94 -32.39 23.00
N ALA A 219 -27.97 -31.93 23.70
CA ALA A 219 -28.37 -32.45 25.01
C ALA A 219 -28.79 -33.93 24.94
N SER A 220 -29.27 -34.41 23.79
CA SER A 220 -29.58 -35.84 23.54
C SER A 220 -28.34 -36.72 23.33
N GLY A 221 -27.15 -36.13 23.29
CA GLY A 221 -25.85 -36.82 23.05
C GLY A 221 -25.51 -36.99 21.57
N GLN A 222 -26.38 -36.60 20.65
CA GLN A 222 -26.13 -36.65 19.21
C GLN A 222 -25.08 -35.61 18.79
N VAL A 223 -24.19 -35.96 17.87
CA VAL A 223 -23.22 -35.04 17.28
C VAL A 223 -23.77 -34.54 15.94
N VAL A 224 -23.88 -33.21 15.84
CA VAL A 224 -24.31 -32.50 14.64
C VAL A 224 -23.21 -31.63 14.13
N SER A 225 -22.99 -31.59 12.82
CA SER A 225 -22.05 -30.70 12.15
C SER A 225 -22.79 -29.55 11.48
N GLY A 226 -22.24 -28.36 11.57
CA GLY A 226 -22.79 -27.16 10.93
C GLY A 226 -21.71 -26.11 10.72
N ILE A 227 -22.10 -25.01 10.11
CA ILE A 227 -21.19 -23.88 9.82
C ILE A 227 -21.20 -22.90 11.00
N ALA A 228 -20.01 -22.61 11.53
CA ALA A 228 -19.84 -21.63 12.60
C ALA A 228 -20.14 -20.21 12.12
N ARG A 229 -20.93 -19.48 12.90
CA ARG A 229 -21.27 -18.08 12.70
C ARG A 229 -20.91 -17.25 13.92
N PRO A 230 -20.74 -15.91 13.79
CA PRO A 230 -20.48 -15.05 14.92
C PRO A 230 -21.52 -15.19 16.03
N GLY A 231 -21.09 -14.98 17.29
CA GLY A 231 -21.99 -15.05 18.45
C GLY A 231 -22.29 -16.47 18.96
N GLY A 232 -21.46 -17.47 18.62
CA GLY A 232 -21.63 -18.84 19.11
C GLY A 232 -22.81 -19.56 18.45
N ILE A 233 -23.12 -19.22 17.22
CA ILE A 233 -24.17 -19.85 16.42
C ILE A 233 -23.55 -20.90 15.50
N VAL A 234 -24.19 -22.04 15.36
CA VAL A 234 -23.83 -23.07 14.38
C VAL A 234 -25.04 -23.34 13.50
N GLU A 235 -24.91 -22.99 12.23
CA GLU A 235 -25.95 -23.14 11.23
C GLU A 235 -25.88 -24.53 10.63
N VAL A 236 -26.99 -25.26 10.72
CA VAL A 236 -27.14 -26.62 10.22
C VAL A 236 -28.09 -26.60 9.02
N SER A 237 -27.58 -27.02 7.86
CA SER A 237 -28.42 -27.24 6.66
C SER A 237 -28.79 -28.70 6.58
N TYR A 238 -30.05 -28.95 6.23
CA TYR A 238 -30.60 -30.27 5.97
C TYR A 238 -30.61 -30.56 4.47
#